data_99510532b930b6a09e49a9a4284c8cd9
#
_entry.id   99510532b930b6a09e49a9a4284c8cd9
#
_cell.length_a   1.000
_cell.length_b   1.000
_cell.length_c   1.000
_cell.angle_alpha   90.00
_cell.angle_beta   90.00
_cell.angle_gamma   90.00
#
_symmetry.space_group_name_H-M   'P 1'
#
loop_
_entity.id
_entity.type
_entity.pdbx_description
1 polymer ?
#
loop_
_entity_poly.entity_id
_entity_poly.type
_entity_poly.pdbx_seq_one_letter_code
_entity_poly.pdbx_strand_id
1 'polypeptide(L)'
;MPYIKRSESLRMLKKQVKAGKPIIGCGAGTGISAKFAERGGADIIIIYNSGRYRMAGRGSLAGLMPYGDANAIVVEMASEVLPVVKNTPVLAGVCGTDPFRLMPTFLRQLKDMGFDGVQNFPTVGLIDGVFRQGCEETGMGYGLEVEMIGMAHELDMLTCPYVFSEEDAIAMAKAGADVLVPHMGLTAKGTIGAKTVLTLADSAKRVQAMHDAAKKVNPDIMVLCHGGPIAEPPDAQYIFEHTKGIVGFFGASSIERLPTEVAIQGQVEKFKAAKIWLAVPGSIQAKPRHSAGLCRGRPSAL
;
A
#
# COMPACT_ATOMS: atom_id res chain seq x y z
N MET A 1 3.55 -6.60 18.91
CA MET A 1 2.16 -6.13 19.02
C MET A 1 1.27 -7.31 19.37
N PRO A 2 0.18 -7.16 20.13
CA PRO A 2 -0.84 -8.20 20.15
C PRO A 2 -1.50 -8.24 18.76
N TYR A 3 -1.68 -9.43 18.23
CA TYR A 3 -2.45 -9.71 17.01
C TYR A 3 -3.85 -9.09 17.12
N ILE A 4 -4.24 -8.31 16.10
CA ILE A 4 -5.58 -7.73 16.01
C ILE A 4 -6.48 -8.76 15.29
N LYS A 5 -7.47 -9.30 16.00
CA LYS A 5 -8.39 -10.29 15.42
C LYS A 5 -9.08 -9.71 14.18
N ARG A 6 -9.34 -10.55 13.19
CA ARG A 6 -10.07 -10.16 11.96
C ARG A 6 -11.38 -9.44 12.27
N SER A 7 -12.17 -9.95 13.22
CA SER A 7 -13.43 -9.33 13.64
C SER A 7 -13.25 -7.89 14.18
N GLU A 8 -12.16 -7.63 14.91
CA GLU A 8 -11.82 -6.31 15.43
C GLU A 8 -11.40 -5.37 14.29
N SER A 9 -10.51 -5.84 13.39
CA SER A 9 -10.12 -5.09 12.19
C SER A 9 -11.35 -4.68 11.37
N LEU A 10 -12.26 -5.62 11.10
CA LEU A 10 -13.51 -5.34 10.38
C LEU A 10 -14.39 -4.32 11.12
N ARG A 11 -14.47 -4.41 12.44
CA ARG A 11 -15.22 -3.43 13.26
C ARG A 11 -14.62 -2.03 13.12
N MET A 12 -13.29 -1.92 13.14
CA MET A 12 -12.58 -0.64 12.98
C MET A 12 -12.86 -0.04 11.60
N LEU A 13 -12.71 -0.83 10.53
CA LEU A 13 -12.97 -0.39 9.15
C LEU A 13 -14.44 0.04 8.95
N LYS A 14 -15.40 -0.79 9.38
CA LYS A 14 -16.83 -0.46 9.30
C LYS A 14 -17.18 0.80 10.10
N LYS A 15 -16.47 1.10 11.19
CA LYS A 15 -16.64 2.34 11.97
C LYS A 15 -16.22 3.56 11.15
N GLN A 16 -15.12 3.52 10.39
CA GLN A 16 -14.71 4.62 9.51
C GLN A 16 -15.77 4.89 8.45
N VAL A 17 -16.24 3.85 7.76
CA VAL A 17 -17.29 3.98 6.74
C VAL A 17 -18.57 4.60 7.31
N LYS A 18 -19.03 4.13 8.48
CA LYS A 18 -20.21 4.68 9.16
C LYS A 18 -20.03 6.15 9.56
N ALA A 19 -18.80 6.58 9.82
CA ALA A 19 -18.49 7.98 10.13
C ALA A 19 -18.32 8.86 8.87
N GLY A 20 -18.58 8.33 7.68
CA GLY A 20 -18.38 9.03 6.41
C GLY A 20 -16.92 9.31 6.07
N LYS A 21 -15.97 8.56 6.68
CA LYS A 21 -14.55 8.70 6.44
C LYS A 21 -14.05 7.58 5.53
N PRO A 22 -13.16 7.88 4.56
CA PRO A 22 -12.59 6.86 3.72
C PRO A 22 -11.65 5.93 4.51
N ILE A 23 -11.65 4.65 4.17
CA ILE A 23 -10.62 3.72 4.61
C ILE A 23 -9.35 4.01 3.82
N ILE A 24 -8.22 4.15 4.50
CA ILE A 24 -6.91 4.37 3.87
C ILE A 24 -6.01 3.17 4.14
N GLY A 25 -5.73 2.41 3.07
CA GLY A 25 -4.71 1.36 3.07
C GLY A 25 -3.37 1.90 2.59
N CYS A 26 -2.29 1.57 3.30
CA CYS A 26 -0.95 2.09 3.04
C CYS A 26 0.07 0.96 2.83
N GLY A 27 0.72 0.93 1.66
CA GLY A 27 1.91 0.12 1.47
C GLY A 27 3.12 0.77 2.13
N ALA A 28 3.86 0.01 2.94
CA ALA A 28 5.07 0.46 3.60
C ALA A 28 6.27 -0.44 3.27
N GLY A 29 7.42 0.14 2.99
CA GLY A 29 8.67 -0.57 2.67
C GLY A 29 9.71 -0.51 3.78
N THR A 30 9.47 0.30 4.81
CA THR A 30 10.38 0.50 5.97
C THR A 30 9.57 0.79 7.23
N GLY A 31 10.21 0.62 8.39
CA GLY A 31 9.57 0.94 9.67
C GLY A 31 9.20 2.41 9.81
N ILE A 32 9.98 3.32 9.22
CA ILE A 32 9.65 4.76 9.27
C ILE A 32 8.41 5.08 8.46
N SER A 33 8.25 4.51 7.26
CA SER A 33 7.05 4.74 6.44
C SER A 33 5.80 4.17 7.12
N ALA A 34 5.87 2.95 7.68
CA ALA A 34 4.78 2.34 8.43
C ALA A 34 4.37 3.17 9.66
N LYS A 35 5.35 3.60 10.46
CA LYS A 35 5.12 4.43 11.65
C LYS A 35 4.41 5.74 11.34
N PHE A 36 4.80 6.41 10.25
CA PHE A 36 4.19 7.69 9.89
C PHE A 36 2.89 7.51 9.12
N ALA A 37 2.68 6.40 8.39
CA ALA A 37 1.38 6.05 7.85
C ALA A 37 0.34 5.86 8.97
N GLU A 38 0.66 5.11 10.03
CA GLU A 38 -0.19 4.98 11.21
C GLU A 38 -0.50 6.33 11.86
N ARG A 39 0.52 7.17 12.09
CA ARG A 39 0.34 8.51 12.65
C ARG A 39 -0.51 9.43 11.78
N GLY A 40 -0.49 9.23 10.46
CA GLY A 40 -1.33 9.91 9.49
C GLY A 40 -2.78 9.43 9.48
N GLY A 41 -3.09 8.35 10.21
CA GLY A 41 -4.43 7.78 10.32
C GLY A 41 -4.71 6.66 9.32
N ALA A 42 -3.70 5.94 8.86
CA ALA A 42 -3.89 4.74 8.05
C ALA A 42 -4.72 3.70 8.80
N ASP A 43 -5.69 3.11 8.12
CA ASP A 43 -6.59 2.09 8.66
C ASP A 43 -6.08 0.67 8.42
N ILE A 44 -5.23 0.49 7.41
CA ILE A 44 -4.55 -0.78 7.08
C ILE A 44 -3.12 -0.44 6.64
N ILE A 45 -2.14 -1.20 7.09
CA ILE A 45 -0.76 -1.15 6.60
C ILE A 45 -0.43 -2.48 5.93
N ILE A 46 0.25 -2.44 4.80
CA ILE A 46 0.74 -3.64 4.11
C ILE A 46 2.22 -3.53 3.86
N ILE A 47 2.94 -4.61 4.12
CA ILE A 47 4.33 -4.77 3.74
C ILE A 47 4.48 -5.91 2.73
N TYR A 48 5.23 -5.65 1.66
CA TYR A 48 5.57 -6.61 0.62
C TYR A 48 6.91 -6.24 -0.03
N ASN A 49 7.54 -7.16 -0.75
CA ASN A 49 8.87 -6.97 -1.35
C ASN A 49 8.98 -5.68 -2.18
N SER A 50 7.93 -5.32 -2.91
CA SER A 50 7.87 -4.09 -3.70
C SER A 50 8.04 -2.82 -2.85
N GLY A 51 7.57 -2.82 -1.60
CA GLY A 51 7.80 -1.75 -0.64
C GLY A 51 9.30 -1.56 -0.34
N ARG A 52 9.99 -2.66 -0.04
CA ARG A 52 11.44 -2.67 0.15
C ARG A 52 12.16 -2.09 -1.07
N TYR A 53 11.78 -2.51 -2.28
CA TYR A 53 12.41 -2.02 -3.52
C TYR A 53 12.11 -0.55 -3.79
N ARG A 54 10.90 -0.06 -3.49
CA ARG A 54 10.59 1.39 -3.58
C ARG A 54 11.48 2.23 -2.68
N MET A 55 11.69 1.80 -1.45
CA MET A 55 12.58 2.50 -0.49
C MET A 55 14.07 2.35 -0.86
N ALA A 56 14.41 1.36 -1.67
CA ALA A 56 15.71 1.25 -2.31
C ALA A 56 15.82 2.07 -3.63
N GLY A 57 14.84 2.94 -3.93
CA GLY A 57 14.84 3.79 -5.12
C GLY A 57 14.48 3.08 -6.42
N ARG A 58 13.68 2.01 -6.37
CA ARG A 58 13.24 1.24 -7.55
C ARG A 58 11.74 1.36 -7.77
N GLY A 59 11.28 1.06 -8.99
CA GLY A 59 9.85 1.01 -9.33
C GLY A 59 9.15 -0.21 -8.70
N SER A 60 7.84 -0.12 -8.52
CA SER A 60 7.05 -1.19 -7.91
C SER A 60 7.11 -2.52 -8.66
N LEU A 61 7.32 -2.52 -9.99
CA LEU A 61 7.50 -3.75 -10.77
C LEU A 61 8.73 -4.57 -10.38
N ALA A 62 9.70 -3.98 -9.68
CA ALA A 62 10.82 -4.75 -9.15
C ALA A 62 10.36 -5.91 -8.25
N GLY A 63 9.17 -5.80 -7.65
CA GLY A 63 8.56 -6.86 -6.86
C GLY A 63 8.08 -8.07 -7.66
N LEU A 64 7.94 -7.95 -8.98
CA LEU A 64 7.57 -9.05 -9.89
C LEU A 64 8.78 -9.65 -10.60
N MET A 65 9.96 -9.05 -10.43
CA MET A 65 11.19 -9.48 -11.09
C MET A 65 11.98 -10.44 -10.18
N PRO A 66 12.87 -11.26 -10.74
CA PRO A 66 13.62 -12.28 -9.98
C PRO A 66 14.75 -11.67 -9.13
N TYR A 67 14.45 -10.64 -8.33
CA TYR A 67 15.44 -9.93 -7.51
C TYR A 67 15.52 -10.40 -6.07
N GLY A 68 14.80 -11.46 -5.75
CA GLY A 68 14.80 -12.06 -4.42
C GLY A 68 13.54 -12.88 -4.16
N ASP A 69 13.57 -13.63 -3.07
CA ASP A 69 12.42 -14.38 -2.57
C ASP A 69 11.43 -13.40 -1.90
N ALA A 70 10.30 -13.17 -2.57
CA ALA A 70 9.30 -12.19 -2.12
C ALA A 70 8.75 -12.49 -0.73
N ASN A 71 8.47 -13.76 -0.44
CA ASN A 71 7.93 -14.19 0.84
C ASN A 71 8.98 -14.11 1.96
N ALA A 72 10.24 -14.44 1.69
CA ALA A 72 11.32 -14.26 2.65
C ALA A 72 11.56 -12.77 2.98
N ILE A 73 11.53 -11.89 1.98
CA ILE A 73 11.66 -10.44 2.18
C ILE A 73 10.57 -9.91 3.11
N VAL A 74 9.32 -10.35 2.98
CA VAL A 74 8.23 -9.94 3.88
C VAL A 74 8.48 -10.40 5.31
N VAL A 75 8.99 -11.63 5.50
CA VAL A 75 9.38 -12.15 6.82
C VAL A 75 10.49 -11.30 7.46
N GLU A 76 11.50 -10.90 6.68
CA GLU A 76 12.54 -9.98 7.16
C GLU A 76 11.98 -8.61 7.55
N MET A 77 11.12 -8.03 6.70
CA MET A 77 10.50 -6.72 6.94
C MET A 77 9.63 -6.70 8.20
N ALA A 78 9.07 -7.84 8.60
CA ALA A 78 8.26 -7.96 9.81
C ALA A 78 9.01 -7.49 11.06
N SER A 79 10.30 -7.84 11.18
CA SER A 79 11.14 -7.44 12.32
C SER A 79 11.35 -5.93 12.43
N GLU A 80 11.29 -5.21 11.31
CA GLU A 80 11.42 -3.76 11.26
C GLU A 80 10.06 -3.05 11.48
N VAL A 81 8.99 -3.57 10.87
CA VAL A 81 7.70 -2.87 10.80
C VAL A 81 6.80 -3.18 11.99
N LEU A 82 6.61 -4.45 12.34
CA LEU A 82 5.67 -4.85 13.39
C LEU A 82 5.96 -4.17 14.75
N PRO A 83 7.22 -3.98 15.20
CA PRO A 83 7.48 -3.32 16.48
C PRO A 83 7.13 -1.83 16.54
N VAL A 84 7.03 -1.14 15.39
CA VAL A 84 6.82 0.32 15.34
C VAL A 84 5.39 0.73 15.03
N VAL A 85 4.55 -0.20 14.56
CA VAL A 85 3.09 -0.01 14.37
C VAL A 85 2.38 -0.48 15.64
N LYS A 86 1.39 0.24 16.16
CA LYS A 86 0.80 -0.03 17.48
C LYS A 86 -0.69 -0.41 17.46
N ASN A 87 -1.47 0.23 16.58
CA ASN A 87 -2.93 0.15 16.63
C ASN A 87 -3.57 -0.17 15.27
N THR A 88 -2.79 -0.16 14.19
CA THR A 88 -3.27 -0.38 12.83
C THR A 88 -2.97 -1.82 12.41
N PRO A 89 -3.92 -2.55 11.83
CA PRO A 89 -3.67 -3.89 11.29
C PRO A 89 -2.54 -3.87 10.26
N VAL A 90 -1.59 -4.81 10.39
CA VAL A 90 -0.48 -4.99 9.44
C VAL A 90 -0.68 -6.28 8.66
N LEU A 91 -0.74 -6.17 7.35
CA LEU A 91 -0.93 -7.29 6.43
C LEU A 91 0.38 -7.65 5.74
N ALA A 92 0.57 -8.95 5.50
CA ALA A 92 1.66 -9.47 4.68
C ALA A 92 1.25 -9.52 3.21
N GLY A 93 2.08 -8.99 2.32
CA GLY A 93 2.00 -9.30 0.90
C GLY A 93 2.57 -10.68 0.64
N VAL A 94 1.76 -11.59 0.12
CA VAL A 94 2.12 -12.99 -0.08
C VAL A 94 2.16 -13.32 -1.57
N CYS A 95 3.28 -13.88 -2.03
CA CYS A 95 3.39 -14.53 -3.33
C CYS A 95 2.63 -15.86 -3.26
N GLY A 96 1.35 -15.86 -3.62
CA GLY A 96 0.47 -17.04 -3.53
C GLY A 96 0.83 -18.14 -4.52
N THR A 97 1.58 -17.81 -5.56
CA THR A 97 2.08 -18.76 -6.59
C THR A 97 3.43 -19.38 -6.24
N ASP A 98 3.98 -19.15 -5.04
CA ASP A 98 5.30 -19.65 -4.62
C ASP A 98 5.28 -21.19 -4.49
N PRO A 99 5.97 -21.94 -5.36
CA PRO A 99 5.94 -23.40 -5.37
C PRO A 99 6.87 -24.03 -4.31
N PHE A 100 7.68 -23.23 -3.63
CA PHE A 100 8.66 -23.70 -2.64
C PHE A 100 8.17 -23.59 -1.20
N ARG A 101 6.91 -23.16 -1.01
CA ARG A 101 6.26 -23.08 0.31
C ARG A 101 4.98 -23.89 0.38
N LEU A 102 4.80 -24.57 1.50
CA LEU A 102 3.50 -25.11 1.87
C LEU A 102 2.63 -23.95 2.37
N MET A 103 1.80 -23.41 1.51
CA MET A 103 1.04 -22.18 1.77
C MET A 103 0.26 -22.19 3.09
N PRO A 104 -0.46 -23.26 3.49
CA PRO A 104 -1.15 -23.31 4.79
C PRO A 104 -0.21 -23.20 5.99
N THR A 105 1.02 -23.69 5.88
CA THR A 105 2.05 -23.58 6.92
C THR A 105 2.64 -22.19 6.97
N PHE A 106 2.91 -21.60 5.81
CA PHE A 106 3.44 -20.25 5.71
C PHE A 106 2.45 -19.20 6.25
N LEU A 107 1.17 -19.31 5.93
CA LEU A 107 0.14 -18.42 6.47
C LEU A 107 0.03 -18.50 8.01
N ARG A 108 0.13 -19.72 8.59
CA ARG A 108 0.21 -19.86 10.07
C ARG A 108 1.45 -19.18 10.64
N GLN A 109 2.62 -19.35 9.99
CA GLN A 109 3.85 -18.66 10.39
C GLN A 109 3.66 -17.14 10.41
N LEU A 110 3.07 -16.55 9.36
CA LEU A 110 2.82 -15.12 9.30
C LEU A 110 1.90 -14.65 10.44
N LYS A 111 0.83 -15.40 10.72
CA LYS A 111 -0.07 -15.12 11.84
C LYS A 111 0.66 -15.17 13.20
N ASP A 112 1.47 -16.20 13.43
CA ASP A 112 2.25 -16.37 14.65
C ASP A 112 3.32 -15.27 14.83
N MET A 113 3.83 -14.70 13.74
CA MET A 113 4.72 -13.55 13.74
C MET A 113 4.02 -12.24 14.13
N GLY A 114 2.67 -12.19 14.07
CA GLY A 114 1.87 -11.02 14.42
C GLY A 114 1.33 -10.24 13.24
N PHE A 115 1.29 -10.81 12.05
CA PHE A 115 0.51 -10.26 10.95
C PHE A 115 -0.98 -10.46 11.18
N ASP A 116 -1.77 -9.42 10.93
CA ASP A 116 -3.22 -9.43 11.13
C ASP A 116 -3.98 -9.91 9.89
N GLY A 117 -3.32 -9.95 8.74
CA GLY A 117 -3.93 -10.35 7.48
C GLY A 117 -2.95 -10.50 6.33
N VAL A 118 -3.51 -10.66 5.13
CA VAL A 118 -2.73 -10.87 3.89
C VAL A 118 -3.29 -10.11 2.69
N GLN A 119 -2.41 -9.91 1.69
CA GLN A 119 -2.73 -9.46 0.34
C GLN A 119 -1.93 -10.30 -0.67
N ASN A 120 -2.48 -10.52 -1.87
CA ASN A 120 -1.83 -11.25 -2.96
C ASN A 120 -0.84 -10.34 -3.72
N PHE A 121 0.36 -10.16 -3.19
CA PHE A 121 1.44 -9.48 -3.88
C PHE A 121 2.81 -10.08 -3.52
N PRO A 122 3.67 -10.44 -4.47
CA PRO A 122 3.53 -10.34 -5.94
C PRO A 122 2.31 -11.07 -6.51
N THR A 123 1.81 -10.58 -7.65
CA THR A 123 0.60 -11.11 -8.28
C THR A 123 0.78 -11.27 -9.79
N VAL A 124 0.30 -12.38 -10.33
CA VAL A 124 0.24 -12.60 -11.78
C VAL A 124 -0.86 -11.77 -12.45
N GLY A 125 -1.74 -11.16 -11.67
CA GLY A 125 -2.77 -10.26 -12.16
C GLY A 125 -2.23 -9.01 -12.89
N LEU A 126 -0.98 -8.62 -12.64
CA LEU A 126 -0.30 -7.54 -13.38
C LEU A 126 0.37 -8.01 -14.67
N ILE A 127 0.36 -9.31 -14.94
CA ILE A 127 0.92 -9.90 -16.16
C ILE A 127 -0.22 -10.08 -17.16
N ASP A 128 0.04 -9.79 -18.42
CA ASP A 128 -0.94 -9.90 -19.53
C ASP A 128 -0.39 -10.71 -20.71
N GLY A 129 -1.20 -10.82 -21.77
CA GLY A 129 -0.85 -11.42 -23.03
C GLY A 129 -0.41 -12.88 -22.94
N VAL A 130 0.49 -13.28 -23.84
CA VAL A 130 1.01 -14.66 -23.95
C VAL A 130 1.72 -15.10 -22.68
N PHE A 131 2.39 -14.20 -21.97
CA PHE A 131 3.07 -14.55 -20.73
C PHE A 131 2.09 -14.91 -19.62
N ARG A 132 0.99 -14.16 -19.47
CA ARG A 132 -0.08 -14.50 -18.54
C ARG A 132 -0.71 -15.84 -18.89
N GLN A 133 -0.99 -16.09 -20.15
CA GLN A 133 -1.52 -17.38 -20.61
C GLN A 133 -0.58 -18.52 -20.23
N GLY A 134 0.73 -18.36 -20.47
CA GLY A 134 1.73 -19.35 -20.07
C GLY A 134 1.76 -19.63 -18.56
N CYS A 135 1.60 -18.61 -17.71
CA CYS A 135 1.47 -18.79 -16.27
C CYS A 135 0.25 -19.63 -15.89
N GLU A 136 -0.92 -19.33 -16.48
CA GLU A 136 -2.15 -20.09 -16.22
C GLU A 136 -2.04 -21.55 -16.66
N GLU A 137 -1.49 -21.80 -17.84
CA GLU A 137 -1.34 -23.15 -18.42
C GLU A 137 -0.29 -24.01 -17.70
N THR A 138 0.67 -23.39 -17.01
CA THR A 138 1.78 -24.10 -16.34
C THR A 138 1.66 -24.13 -14.81
N GLY A 139 0.47 -23.84 -14.27
CA GLY A 139 0.19 -23.95 -12.86
C GLY A 139 0.75 -22.82 -11.99
N MET A 140 0.98 -21.64 -12.58
CA MET A 140 1.41 -20.41 -11.89
C MET A 140 0.34 -19.32 -12.02
N GLY A 141 -0.92 -19.71 -12.15
CA GLY A 141 -2.04 -18.83 -12.43
C GLY A 141 -2.62 -18.12 -11.21
N TYR A 142 -3.49 -17.16 -11.46
CA TYR A 142 -4.16 -16.36 -10.44
C TYR A 142 -5.04 -17.19 -9.49
N GLY A 143 -5.47 -18.37 -9.91
CA GLY A 143 -6.25 -19.31 -9.07
C GLY A 143 -5.55 -19.66 -7.76
N LEU A 144 -4.21 -19.81 -7.76
CA LEU A 144 -3.43 -20.05 -6.53
C LEU A 144 -3.48 -18.87 -5.54
N GLU A 145 -3.59 -17.64 -6.05
CA GLU A 145 -3.75 -16.46 -5.20
C GLU A 145 -5.16 -16.44 -4.57
N VAL A 146 -6.19 -16.87 -5.31
CA VAL A 146 -7.55 -17.02 -4.81
C VAL A 146 -7.59 -18.10 -3.70
N GLU A 147 -6.94 -19.24 -3.92
CA GLU A 147 -6.82 -20.30 -2.91
C GLU A 147 -6.10 -19.81 -1.65
N MET A 148 -5.00 -19.06 -1.80
CA MET A 148 -4.27 -18.47 -0.69
C MET A 148 -5.16 -17.53 0.14
N ILE A 149 -5.97 -16.68 -0.50
CA ILE A 149 -6.93 -15.81 0.19
C ILE A 149 -7.99 -16.65 0.94
N GLY A 150 -8.49 -17.72 0.36
CA GLY A 150 -9.41 -18.65 1.04
C GLY A 150 -8.80 -19.27 2.29
N MET A 151 -7.57 -19.77 2.19
CA MET A 151 -6.83 -20.34 3.33
C MET A 151 -6.59 -19.29 4.43
N ALA A 152 -6.28 -18.07 4.08
CA ALA A 152 -6.08 -16.99 5.05
C ALA A 152 -7.39 -16.61 5.75
N HIS A 153 -8.50 -16.58 5.01
CA HIS A 153 -9.83 -16.37 5.57
C HIS A 153 -10.19 -17.46 6.60
N GLU A 154 -9.96 -18.74 6.28
CA GLU A 154 -10.17 -19.86 7.20
C GLU A 154 -9.31 -19.80 8.46
N LEU A 155 -8.12 -19.17 8.36
CA LEU A 155 -7.24 -18.89 9.49
C LEU A 155 -7.66 -17.67 10.32
N ASP A 156 -8.82 -17.05 10.04
CA ASP A 156 -9.29 -15.82 10.68
C ASP A 156 -8.31 -14.63 10.52
N MET A 157 -7.65 -14.52 9.37
CA MET A 157 -6.81 -13.40 8.99
C MET A 157 -7.59 -12.41 8.11
N LEU A 158 -7.36 -11.10 8.26
CA LEU A 158 -7.96 -10.09 7.41
C LEU A 158 -7.45 -10.26 5.96
N THR A 159 -8.35 -10.29 4.99
CA THR A 159 -8.01 -10.50 3.59
C THR A 159 -8.29 -9.25 2.76
N CYS A 160 -7.27 -8.80 1.99
CA CYS A 160 -7.33 -7.54 1.25
C CYS A 160 -6.74 -7.68 -0.17
N PRO A 161 -7.28 -8.60 -1.03
CA PRO A 161 -6.67 -8.89 -2.31
C PRO A 161 -6.81 -7.79 -3.36
N TYR A 162 -5.81 -7.73 -4.25
CA TYR A 162 -5.87 -7.05 -5.54
C TYR A 162 -6.69 -7.85 -6.52
N VAL A 163 -7.49 -7.16 -7.33
CA VAL A 163 -8.26 -7.71 -8.46
C VAL A 163 -8.10 -6.84 -9.70
N PHE A 164 -8.20 -7.47 -10.88
CA PHE A 164 -7.87 -6.85 -12.16
C PHE A 164 -9.02 -6.94 -13.17
N SER A 165 -9.99 -7.80 -12.89
CA SER A 165 -11.21 -8.02 -13.69
C SER A 165 -12.43 -8.27 -12.80
N GLU A 166 -13.62 -8.31 -13.40
CA GLU A 166 -14.85 -8.68 -12.71
C GLU A 166 -14.82 -10.15 -12.26
N GLU A 167 -14.20 -11.02 -13.06
CA GLU A 167 -14.00 -12.44 -12.76
C GLU A 167 -13.12 -12.63 -11.52
N ASP A 168 -12.00 -11.89 -11.45
CA ASP A 168 -11.12 -11.89 -10.27
C ASP A 168 -11.87 -11.41 -9.03
N ALA A 169 -12.67 -10.35 -9.17
CA ALA A 169 -13.45 -9.79 -8.08
C ALA A 169 -14.50 -10.80 -7.55
N ILE A 170 -15.16 -11.53 -8.44
CA ILE A 170 -16.08 -12.62 -8.09
C ILE A 170 -15.34 -13.75 -7.38
N ALA A 171 -14.19 -14.19 -7.92
CA ALA A 171 -13.41 -15.29 -7.38
C ALA A 171 -12.90 -14.96 -5.96
N MET A 172 -12.32 -13.78 -5.77
CA MET A 172 -11.84 -13.34 -4.46
C MET A 172 -12.98 -13.13 -3.45
N ALA A 173 -14.14 -12.61 -3.88
CA ALA A 173 -15.31 -12.49 -3.01
C ALA A 173 -15.83 -13.87 -2.56
N LYS A 174 -15.84 -14.89 -3.45
CA LYS A 174 -16.19 -16.27 -3.10
C LYS A 174 -15.18 -16.90 -2.13
N ALA A 175 -13.90 -16.58 -2.28
CA ALA A 175 -12.85 -17.04 -1.37
C ALA A 175 -12.90 -16.39 0.03
N GLY A 176 -13.81 -15.43 0.25
CA GLY A 176 -13.98 -14.79 1.55
C GLY A 176 -13.16 -13.50 1.74
N ALA A 177 -12.85 -12.81 0.64
CA ALA A 177 -12.21 -11.50 0.75
C ALA A 177 -13.05 -10.51 1.58
N ASP A 178 -12.41 -9.81 2.51
CA ASP A 178 -13.02 -8.79 3.36
C ASP A 178 -13.00 -7.40 2.73
N VAL A 179 -11.85 -7.07 2.16
CA VAL A 179 -11.58 -5.82 1.47
C VAL A 179 -11.07 -6.15 0.08
N LEU A 180 -11.65 -5.56 -0.94
CA LEU A 180 -11.24 -5.76 -2.34
C LEU A 180 -10.55 -4.52 -2.85
N VAL A 181 -9.46 -4.70 -3.60
CA VAL A 181 -8.68 -3.58 -4.14
C VAL A 181 -8.58 -3.70 -5.68
N PRO A 182 -9.55 -3.15 -6.45
CA PRO A 182 -9.43 -2.99 -7.89
C PRO A 182 -8.16 -2.24 -8.28
N HIS A 183 -7.29 -2.89 -9.05
CA HIS A 183 -5.97 -2.38 -9.39
C HIS A 183 -5.95 -1.77 -10.79
N MET A 184 -5.78 -0.45 -10.91
CA MET A 184 -5.82 0.30 -12.18
C MET A 184 -4.46 0.43 -12.86
N GLY A 185 -3.51 -0.42 -12.52
CA GLY A 185 -2.15 -0.39 -13.07
C GLY A 185 -1.15 0.34 -12.16
N LEU A 186 0.07 0.50 -12.65
CA LEU A 186 1.14 1.17 -11.92
C LEU A 186 0.83 2.64 -11.69
N THR A 187 1.11 3.12 -10.47
CA THR A 187 0.95 4.54 -10.11
C THR A 187 1.72 5.45 -11.05
N ALA A 188 1.02 6.42 -11.66
CA ALA A 188 1.62 7.52 -12.40
C ALA A 188 2.36 8.48 -11.44
N LYS A 189 3.03 9.50 -12.01
CA LYS A 189 3.73 10.57 -11.30
C LYS A 189 5.01 10.13 -10.57
N GLY A 190 5.81 11.13 -10.19
CA GLY A 190 7.13 10.94 -9.58
C GLY A 190 8.20 10.54 -10.59
N THR A 191 9.42 10.31 -10.09
CA THR A 191 10.61 10.08 -10.94
C THR A 191 10.59 8.76 -11.69
N ILE A 192 9.88 7.75 -11.18
CA ILE A 192 9.77 6.39 -11.73
C ILE A 192 8.31 5.91 -11.86
N GLY A 193 7.37 6.85 -12.03
CA GLY A 193 5.95 6.55 -12.27
C GLY A 193 5.70 6.04 -13.69
N ALA A 194 4.60 5.31 -13.88
CA ALA A 194 4.15 4.88 -15.20
C ALA A 194 3.79 6.08 -16.08
N LYS A 195 4.15 6.02 -17.35
CA LYS A 195 3.80 7.06 -18.34
C LYS A 195 2.50 6.74 -19.07
N THR A 196 2.21 5.46 -19.27
CA THR A 196 0.95 4.99 -19.89
C THR A 196 0.02 4.52 -18.80
N VAL A 197 -1.10 5.21 -18.62
CA VAL A 197 -2.11 4.91 -17.62
C VAL A 197 -3.51 5.13 -18.19
N LEU A 198 -4.52 4.55 -17.55
CA LEU A 198 -5.93 4.82 -17.85
C LEU A 198 -6.29 6.27 -17.54
N THR A 199 -7.41 6.75 -18.09
CA THR A 199 -8.01 7.99 -17.60
C THR A 199 -8.68 7.76 -16.24
N LEU A 200 -8.90 8.82 -15.45
CA LEU A 200 -9.68 8.72 -14.21
C LEU A 200 -11.11 8.25 -14.47
N ALA A 201 -11.72 8.69 -15.57
CA ALA A 201 -13.07 8.28 -15.97
C ALA A 201 -13.16 6.78 -16.29
N ASP A 202 -12.18 6.22 -17.01
CA ASP A 202 -12.14 4.79 -17.31
C ASP A 202 -11.79 3.98 -16.06
N SER A 203 -10.96 4.52 -15.18
CA SER A 203 -10.68 3.91 -13.88
C SER A 203 -11.93 3.83 -13.00
N ALA A 204 -12.74 4.90 -12.94
CA ALA A 204 -13.99 4.90 -12.21
C ALA A 204 -14.96 3.83 -12.73
N LYS A 205 -15.11 3.69 -14.06
CA LYS A 205 -15.95 2.65 -14.67
C LYS A 205 -15.47 1.24 -14.29
N ARG A 206 -14.17 0.96 -14.39
CA ARG A 206 -13.60 -0.35 -14.06
C ARG A 206 -13.74 -0.68 -12.58
N VAL A 207 -13.44 0.28 -11.71
CA VAL A 207 -13.58 0.12 -10.25
C VAL A 207 -15.04 -0.18 -9.90
N GLN A 208 -16.02 0.54 -10.51
CA GLN A 208 -17.44 0.29 -10.30
C GLN A 208 -17.87 -1.09 -10.78
N ALA A 209 -17.42 -1.54 -11.96
CA ALA A 209 -17.77 -2.86 -12.50
C ALA A 209 -17.32 -3.99 -11.56
N MET A 210 -16.05 -3.94 -11.10
CA MET A 210 -15.51 -4.92 -10.15
C MET A 210 -16.22 -4.87 -8.78
N HIS A 211 -16.55 -3.65 -8.29
CA HIS A 211 -17.37 -3.48 -7.10
C HIS A 211 -18.71 -4.18 -7.23
N ASP A 212 -19.44 -3.91 -8.30
CA ASP A 212 -20.79 -4.43 -8.50
C ASP A 212 -20.79 -5.95 -8.68
N ALA A 213 -19.75 -6.49 -9.34
CA ALA A 213 -19.54 -7.91 -9.49
C ALA A 213 -19.29 -8.60 -8.12
N ALA A 214 -18.39 -8.06 -7.31
CA ALA A 214 -18.08 -8.58 -5.97
C ALA A 214 -19.29 -8.48 -5.01
N LYS A 215 -20.03 -7.37 -5.06
CA LYS A 215 -21.20 -7.13 -4.20
C LYS A 215 -22.37 -8.11 -4.46
N LYS A 216 -22.48 -8.66 -5.66
CA LYS A 216 -23.46 -9.72 -5.96
C LYS A 216 -23.13 -11.02 -5.22
N VAL A 217 -21.85 -11.26 -4.92
CA VAL A 217 -21.38 -12.44 -4.20
C VAL A 217 -21.36 -12.22 -2.69
N ASN A 218 -20.76 -11.10 -2.26
CA ASN A 218 -20.64 -10.72 -0.85
C ASN A 218 -21.11 -9.27 -0.67
N PRO A 219 -22.34 -9.02 -0.20
CA PRO A 219 -22.86 -7.67 0.01
C PRO A 219 -22.07 -6.86 1.05
N ASP A 220 -21.37 -7.52 1.96
CA ASP A 220 -20.60 -6.87 3.03
C ASP A 220 -19.18 -6.49 2.65
N ILE A 221 -18.67 -6.94 1.48
CA ILE A 221 -17.30 -6.67 1.04
C ILE A 221 -17.04 -5.16 0.92
N MET A 222 -15.93 -4.70 1.43
CA MET A 222 -15.49 -3.30 1.30
C MET A 222 -14.58 -3.16 0.08
N VAL A 223 -14.73 -2.09 -0.70
CA VAL A 223 -13.96 -1.90 -1.95
C VAL A 223 -13.20 -0.58 -1.90
N LEU A 224 -11.88 -0.64 -2.12
CA LEU A 224 -10.98 0.51 -2.12
C LEU A 224 -10.39 0.69 -3.53
N CYS A 225 -10.35 1.92 -4.05
CA CYS A 225 -9.69 2.18 -5.32
C CYS A 225 -8.16 2.23 -5.19
N HIS A 226 -7.42 1.87 -6.26
CA HIS A 226 -5.95 1.81 -6.24
C HIS A 226 -5.31 1.95 -7.61
N GLY A 227 -4.20 2.65 -7.66
CA GLY A 227 -3.22 2.56 -8.75
C GLY A 227 -3.54 3.35 -10.02
N GLY A 228 -2.69 3.21 -11.02
CA GLY A 228 -2.81 3.92 -12.29
C GLY A 228 -2.79 5.44 -12.10
N PRO A 229 -3.79 6.14 -12.65
CA PRO A 229 -3.90 7.60 -12.53
C PRO A 229 -4.30 8.08 -11.13
N ILE A 230 -4.77 7.18 -10.26
CA ILE A 230 -5.18 7.50 -8.88
C ILE A 230 -3.91 7.62 -8.01
N ALA A 231 -3.21 8.75 -8.11
CA ALA A 231 -1.90 8.93 -7.52
C ALA A 231 -1.88 9.93 -6.35
N GLU A 232 -2.84 10.83 -6.28
CA GLU A 232 -2.93 11.88 -5.27
C GLU A 232 -4.34 12.01 -4.71
N PRO A 233 -4.54 12.69 -3.56
CA PRO A 233 -5.87 12.81 -2.94
C PRO A 233 -6.97 13.34 -3.87
N PRO A 234 -6.75 14.34 -4.76
CA PRO A 234 -7.78 14.78 -5.71
C PRO A 234 -8.20 13.69 -6.69
N ASP A 235 -7.27 12.80 -7.09
CA ASP A 235 -7.59 11.69 -8.01
C ASP A 235 -8.50 10.66 -7.31
N ALA A 236 -8.22 10.34 -6.03
CA ALA A 236 -9.06 9.47 -5.22
C ALA A 236 -10.44 10.09 -4.98
N GLN A 237 -10.49 11.40 -4.70
CA GLN A 237 -11.75 12.15 -4.55
C GLN A 237 -12.61 12.06 -5.82
N TYR A 238 -11.99 12.18 -7.01
CA TYR A 238 -12.69 12.00 -8.27
C TYR A 238 -13.36 10.62 -8.36
N ILE A 239 -12.65 9.54 -7.97
CA ILE A 239 -13.24 8.19 -7.97
C ILE A 239 -14.42 8.11 -7.01
N PHE A 240 -14.32 8.66 -5.79
CA PHE A 240 -15.41 8.66 -4.81
C PHE A 240 -16.65 9.39 -5.32
N GLU A 241 -16.48 10.48 -6.07
CA GLU A 241 -17.58 11.27 -6.64
C GLU A 241 -18.24 10.61 -7.85
N HIS A 242 -17.49 9.79 -8.62
CA HIS A 242 -17.95 9.17 -9.86
C HIS A 242 -18.27 7.67 -9.72
N THR A 243 -18.30 7.15 -8.49
CA THR A 243 -18.64 5.76 -8.20
C THR A 243 -19.63 5.67 -7.03
N LYS A 244 -20.21 4.48 -6.85
CA LYS A 244 -21.13 4.20 -5.72
C LYS A 244 -20.57 3.04 -4.91
N GLY A 245 -20.48 3.22 -3.58
CA GLY A 245 -20.10 2.15 -2.66
C GLY A 245 -18.60 1.89 -2.56
N ILE A 246 -17.76 2.69 -3.21
CA ILE A 246 -16.32 2.69 -2.98
C ILE A 246 -16.06 3.42 -1.66
N VAL A 247 -15.43 2.74 -0.71
CA VAL A 247 -15.34 3.19 0.68
C VAL A 247 -13.93 3.66 1.08
N GLY A 248 -13.00 3.74 0.14
CA GLY A 248 -11.67 4.23 0.47
C GLY A 248 -10.66 4.09 -0.66
N PHE A 249 -9.41 4.38 -0.32
CA PHE A 249 -8.25 4.37 -1.20
C PHE A 249 -7.14 3.50 -0.62
N PHE A 250 -6.50 2.71 -1.48
CA PHE A 250 -5.29 1.99 -1.15
C PHE A 250 -4.11 2.64 -1.88
N GLY A 251 -3.10 3.12 -1.14
CA GLY A 251 -1.93 3.77 -1.68
C GLY A 251 -0.63 3.03 -1.35
N ALA A 252 0.21 2.80 -2.34
CA ALA A 252 1.54 2.28 -2.16
C ALA A 252 2.58 3.36 -2.52
N SER A 253 2.93 3.50 -3.81
CA SER A 253 3.84 4.56 -4.26
C SER A 253 3.33 5.97 -3.95
N SER A 254 2.03 6.19 -4.01
CA SER A 254 1.38 7.48 -3.73
C SER A 254 1.54 7.94 -2.27
N ILE A 255 1.60 7.02 -1.32
CA ILE A 255 1.73 7.34 0.11
C ILE A 255 3.17 7.29 0.59
N GLU A 256 4.00 6.45 -0.01
CA GLU A 256 5.37 6.23 0.45
C GLU A 256 6.40 6.91 -0.46
N ARG A 257 6.51 6.48 -1.73
CA ARG A 257 7.56 6.94 -2.63
C ARG A 257 7.43 8.41 -3.02
N LEU A 258 6.24 8.82 -3.48
CA LEU A 258 6.02 10.20 -3.94
C LEU A 258 6.31 11.24 -2.85
N PRO A 259 5.77 11.13 -1.62
CA PRO A 259 6.11 12.06 -0.55
C PRO A 259 7.60 12.04 -0.17
N THR A 260 8.24 10.87 -0.18
CA THR A 260 9.66 10.73 0.16
C THR A 260 10.56 11.42 -0.86
N GLU A 261 10.29 11.26 -2.16
CA GLU A 261 11.02 11.97 -3.24
C GLU A 261 10.99 13.47 -3.02
N VAL A 262 9.80 14.04 -2.80
CA VAL A 262 9.62 15.49 -2.65
C VAL A 262 10.20 16.02 -1.34
N ALA A 263 9.97 15.32 -0.22
CA ALA A 263 10.36 15.80 1.10
C ALA A 263 11.89 15.80 1.28
N ILE A 264 12.57 14.73 0.87
CA ILE A 264 14.03 14.63 1.01
C ILE A 264 14.72 15.64 0.10
N GLN A 265 14.34 15.67 -1.19
CA GLN A 265 14.93 16.59 -2.14
C GLN A 265 14.76 18.06 -1.68
N GLY A 266 13.52 18.46 -1.39
CA GLY A 266 13.24 19.83 -0.98
C GLY A 266 13.92 20.24 0.34
N GLN A 267 14.13 19.29 1.26
CA GLN A 267 14.87 19.59 2.48
C GLN A 267 16.36 19.80 2.23
N VAL A 268 16.98 19.01 1.35
CA VAL A 268 18.38 19.19 0.94
C VAL A 268 18.55 20.53 0.21
N GLU A 269 17.64 20.88 -0.70
CA GLU A 269 17.67 22.17 -1.40
C GLU A 269 17.62 23.35 -0.42
N LYS A 270 16.80 23.29 0.62
CA LYS A 270 16.74 24.30 1.69
C LYS A 270 18.09 24.45 2.42
N PHE A 271 18.74 23.35 2.76
CA PHE A 271 20.05 23.39 3.38
C PHE A 271 21.13 23.94 2.42
N LYS A 272 21.07 23.57 1.14
CA LYS A 272 21.99 24.09 0.11
C LYS A 272 21.82 25.60 -0.12
N ALA A 273 20.65 26.16 0.11
CA ALA A 273 20.41 27.61 0.02
C ALA A 273 20.95 28.38 1.23
N ALA A 274 21.38 27.74 2.30
CA ALA A 274 21.99 28.39 3.45
C ALA A 274 23.34 29.02 3.06
N LYS A 275 23.57 30.26 3.53
CA LYS A 275 24.81 30.99 3.27
C LYS A 275 25.84 30.68 4.35
N ILE A 276 27.04 30.38 3.92
CA ILE A 276 28.22 30.31 4.81
C ILE A 276 28.98 31.61 4.74
N TRP A 277 29.53 32.04 5.85
CA TRP A 277 30.41 33.18 5.93
C TRP A 277 31.86 32.69 5.96
N LEU A 278 32.59 32.94 4.88
CA LEU A 278 34.02 32.68 4.85
C LEU A 278 34.74 33.91 5.41
N ALA A 279 35.58 33.72 6.41
CA ALA A 279 36.51 34.77 6.84
C ALA A 279 37.55 34.95 5.75
N VAL A 280 37.43 36.02 4.96
CA VAL A 280 38.50 36.42 4.03
C VAL A 280 39.56 37.16 4.84
N PRO A 281 40.83 36.70 4.86
CA PRO A 281 41.90 37.41 5.55
C PRO A 281 41.97 38.84 5.04
N GLY A 282 41.82 39.84 5.95
CA GLY A 282 41.89 41.26 5.63
C GLY A 282 40.56 41.97 5.32
N SER A 283 39.41 41.31 5.34
CA SER A 283 38.12 41.98 5.20
C SER A 283 37.37 42.02 6.53
N ILE A 284 37.06 43.21 7.03
CA ILE A 284 36.13 43.43 8.13
C ILE A 284 34.71 43.38 7.57
N GLN A 285 34.20 42.15 7.26
CA GLN A 285 32.78 41.98 6.95
C GLN A 285 32.05 41.78 8.26
N ALA A 286 31.29 42.77 8.70
CA ALA A 286 30.40 42.62 9.84
C ALA A 286 29.38 41.49 9.59
N LYS A 287 29.30 40.50 10.50
CA LYS A 287 28.21 39.55 10.50
C LYS A 287 26.87 40.30 10.50
N PRO A 288 25.91 39.93 9.66
CA PRO A 288 24.58 40.52 9.79
C PRO A 288 24.07 40.26 11.21
N ARG A 289 23.66 41.34 11.87
CA ARG A 289 22.99 41.20 13.18
C ARG A 289 21.70 40.40 12.94
N HIS A 290 21.60 39.20 13.49
CA HIS A 290 20.33 38.53 13.60
C HIS A 290 19.40 39.48 14.38
N SER A 291 18.40 40.04 13.72
CA SER A 291 17.23 40.56 14.43
C SER A 291 16.61 39.34 15.13
N ALA A 292 16.76 39.29 16.43
CA ALA A 292 16.12 38.27 17.27
C ALA A 292 14.59 38.50 17.21
N GLY A 293 13.99 38.00 16.15
CA GLY A 293 12.54 37.77 16.10
C GLY A 293 12.22 36.73 17.15
N LEU A 294 11.68 37.19 18.27
CA LEU A 294 11.14 36.34 19.33
C LEU A 294 10.11 35.36 18.72
N CYS A 295 10.55 34.14 18.44
CA CYS A 295 9.63 33.01 18.31
C CYS A 295 9.07 32.68 19.70
N ARG A 296 7.99 33.38 20.09
CA ARG A 296 7.10 32.93 21.14
C ARG A 296 6.19 31.85 20.55
N GLY A 297 6.69 30.63 20.40
CA GLY A 297 5.88 29.45 20.18
C GLY A 297 5.54 28.81 21.53
N ARG A 298 4.28 28.79 21.90
CA ARG A 298 3.80 27.97 23.03
C ARG A 298 4.09 26.49 22.74
N PRO A 299 4.54 25.69 23.70
CA PRO A 299 4.60 24.25 23.53
C PRO A 299 3.17 23.71 23.53
N SER A 300 2.74 23.12 22.44
CA SER A 300 1.61 22.21 22.42
C SER A 300 2.08 20.88 22.99
N ALA A 301 1.42 20.40 24.01
CA ALA A 301 1.64 19.12 24.65
C ALA A 301 1.56 17.97 23.63
N LEU A 302 2.48 17.03 23.79
CA LEU A 302 2.52 15.73 23.14
C LEU A 302 1.39 14.82 23.63
#